data_08c14b744294e247cb648698517bd878
#
_entry.id   08c14b744294e247cb648698517bd878
#
_cell.length_a   1.000
_cell.length_b   1.000
_cell.length_c   1.000
_cell.angle_alpha   90.00
_cell.angle_beta   90.00
_cell.angle_gamma   90.00
#
_symmetry.space_group_name_H-M   'P 1'
#
loop_
_entity.id
_entity.type
_entity.pdbx_description
1 polymer ?
#
loop_
_entity_poly.entity_id
_entity_poly.type
_entity_poly.pdbx_seq_one_letter_code
_entity_poly.pdbx_strand_id
1 'polypeptide(L)'
;MRTVLLLAFLLVSTPFFSQTEDEKQIKAIYDEALTNGKAYDWLNYLSNQIGGRLSGSVQAQQAVEYTKAQLDSLGLDKVWLQPVMVPKWVRGVPEFAYFENKPGLTTNVPICALGGSVATPTGGLKANVVEVQGIEDLEKLGRDKIEGKIVFFNRPMDPTLINTFSAYSGCVDQRYSGAAEAGKYGALGVIVRSMNLRLDDYPHTGSMGYGDTPVNERIPAAAISTKGAELLSTTLKLNPDVKFYFKQNCKQLEDVQSYNVIGEITGAEYPNEIMVVGGHLDSWDLGDGSHDDGAGCVQSMDVLRLLKETGYQPKRTLRVVLFMNEENGMRGGNKYAEVARNKNEQHVFALESDSGGFTPRGFSIDASPENVKQIQGWRDLFEPYLIHMFYEGGSGADIGPLKEEGMVLAGLRPDTQRYFDHHHAETDTFEHVNKRELELGAATMASLVYLIDKYGTIPTKKIKG
;
A
#
# COMPACT_ATOMS: atom_id res chain seq x y z
N MET A 1 20.44 83.49 -9.90
CA MET A 1 20.01 82.23 -10.55
C MET A 1 19.85 81.14 -9.49
N ARG A 2 18.62 80.76 -9.18
CA ARG A 2 18.31 79.70 -8.24
C ARG A 2 17.90 78.49 -9.09
N THR A 3 18.69 77.45 -9.07
CA THR A 3 18.40 76.17 -9.72
C THR A 3 17.47 75.32 -8.85
N VAL A 4 16.27 75.06 -9.34
CA VAL A 4 15.30 74.14 -8.67
C VAL A 4 15.55 72.77 -9.22
N LEU A 5 16.01 71.82 -8.35
CA LEU A 5 16.09 70.39 -8.66
C LEU A 5 14.70 69.75 -8.44
N LEU A 6 14.06 69.30 -9.55
CA LEU A 6 12.87 68.45 -9.45
C LEU A 6 13.32 66.99 -9.27
N LEU A 7 13.10 66.41 -8.10
CA LEU A 7 13.19 64.97 -7.86
C LEU A 7 11.90 64.30 -8.38
N ALA A 8 12.00 63.55 -9.47
CA ALA A 8 10.93 62.69 -9.95
C ALA A 8 10.97 61.39 -9.13
N PHE A 9 9.96 61.17 -8.30
CA PHE A 9 9.73 59.88 -7.62
C PHE A 9 9.12 58.91 -8.67
N LEU A 10 9.88 57.94 -9.16
CA LEU A 10 9.36 56.83 -9.88
C LEU A 10 8.68 55.86 -8.86
N LEU A 11 7.35 55.89 -8.83
CA LEU A 11 6.55 54.86 -8.21
C LEU A 11 6.69 53.55 -9.04
N VAL A 12 7.56 52.65 -8.61
CA VAL A 12 7.59 51.28 -9.10
C VAL A 12 6.39 50.58 -8.51
N SER A 13 5.31 50.51 -9.24
CA SER A 13 4.16 49.65 -8.89
C SER A 13 4.62 48.20 -9.14
N THR A 14 5.04 47.52 -8.08
CA THR A 14 5.12 46.06 -8.08
C THR A 14 3.70 45.51 -8.27
N PRO A 15 3.45 44.68 -9.30
CA PRO A 15 2.13 44.04 -9.41
C PRO A 15 1.95 43.13 -8.17
N PHE A 16 1.06 43.51 -7.30
CA PHE A 16 0.53 42.59 -6.28
C PHE A 16 -0.32 41.57 -7.04
N PHE A 17 0.25 40.39 -7.36
CA PHE A 17 -0.55 39.25 -7.76
C PHE A 17 -1.43 38.86 -6.57
N SER A 18 -2.71 39.18 -6.63
CA SER A 18 -3.70 38.68 -5.67
C SER A 18 -3.79 37.16 -5.87
N GLN A 19 -3.61 36.40 -4.78
CA GLN A 19 -3.84 34.95 -4.81
C GLN A 19 -5.26 34.65 -5.29
N THR A 20 -5.39 33.62 -6.14
CA THR A 20 -6.69 33.10 -6.57
C THR A 20 -7.42 32.45 -5.41
N GLU A 21 -8.71 32.22 -5.54
CA GLU A 21 -9.52 31.49 -4.53
C GLU A 21 -8.95 30.09 -4.29
N ASP A 22 -8.47 29.41 -5.36
CA ASP A 22 -7.91 28.06 -5.23
C ASP A 22 -6.57 28.08 -4.49
N GLU A 23 -5.68 29.03 -4.79
CA GLU A 23 -4.42 29.18 -4.05
C GLU A 23 -4.66 29.46 -2.56
N LYS A 24 -5.68 30.27 -2.21
CA LYS A 24 -6.04 30.55 -0.82
C LYS A 24 -6.57 29.28 -0.11
N GLN A 25 -7.48 28.55 -0.76
CA GLN A 25 -8.07 27.35 -0.19
C GLN A 25 -7.02 26.25 -0.01
N ILE A 26 -6.19 26.00 -1.03
CA ILE A 26 -5.10 25.02 -0.95
C ILE A 26 -4.12 25.41 0.16
N LYS A 27 -3.74 26.70 0.23
CA LYS A 27 -2.88 27.18 1.32
C LYS A 27 -3.50 26.93 2.69
N ALA A 28 -4.79 27.21 2.86
CA ALA A 28 -5.49 26.96 4.13
C ALA A 28 -5.48 25.47 4.51
N ILE A 29 -5.66 24.57 3.54
CA ILE A 29 -5.57 23.12 3.75
C ILE A 29 -4.18 22.71 4.24
N TYR A 30 -3.11 23.19 3.58
CA TYR A 30 -1.74 22.88 4.00
C TYR A 30 -1.39 23.50 5.35
N ASP A 31 -1.81 24.75 5.62
CA ASP A 31 -1.59 25.40 6.90
C ASP A 31 -2.27 24.62 8.03
N GLU A 32 -3.53 24.21 7.84
CA GLU A 32 -4.30 23.43 8.83
C GLU A 32 -3.66 22.06 9.07
N ALA A 33 -3.28 21.33 8.02
CA ALA A 33 -2.64 20.03 8.15
C ALA A 33 -1.32 20.11 8.93
N LEU A 34 -0.49 21.12 8.63
CA LEU A 34 0.83 21.25 9.25
C LEU A 34 0.80 21.80 10.68
N THR A 35 -0.28 22.50 11.08
CA THR A 35 -0.40 23.12 12.42
C THR A 35 -1.30 22.31 13.36
N ASN A 36 -2.38 21.73 12.84
CA ASN A 36 -3.41 21.05 13.63
C ASN A 36 -3.72 19.63 13.11
N GLY A 37 -2.90 19.08 12.22
CA GLY A 37 -3.09 17.75 11.61
C GLY A 37 -3.28 16.65 12.65
N LYS A 38 -4.11 15.68 12.34
CA LYS A 38 -4.47 14.56 13.21
C LYS A 38 -3.96 13.21 12.73
N ALA A 39 -3.51 13.12 11.46
CA ALA A 39 -3.07 11.88 10.87
C ALA A 39 -1.97 11.20 11.71
N TYR A 40 -0.98 11.96 12.19
CA TYR A 40 0.11 11.41 12.97
C TYR A 40 -0.33 10.88 14.35
N ASP A 41 -1.24 11.56 15.04
CA ASP A 41 -1.76 11.10 16.33
C ASP A 41 -2.60 9.83 16.16
N TRP A 42 -3.41 9.74 15.11
CA TRP A 42 -4.20 8.54 14.80
C TRP A 42 -3.31 7.37 14.39
N LEU A 43 -2.27 7.62 13.59
CA LEU A 43 -1.30 6.59 13.22
C LEU A 43 -0.54 6.07 14.44
N ASN A 44 -0.14 6.95 15.35
CA ASN A 44 0.51 6.55 16.60
C ASN A 44 -0.33 5.51 17.38
N TYR A 45 -1.63 5.70 17.45
CA TYR A 45 -2.50 4.74 18.13
C TYR A 45 -2.62 3.43 17.33
N LEU A 46 -2.86 3.49 16.03
CA LEU A 46 -2.95 2.31 15.17
C LEU A 46 -1.68 1.47 15.25
N SER A 47 -0.52 2.10 15.23
CA SER A 47 0.78 1.43 15.25
C SER A 47 1.15 0.93 16.65
N ASN A 48 1.21 1.83 17.63
CA ASN A 48 1.80 1.53 18.96
C ASN A 48 0.82 0.91 19.96
N GLN A 49 -0.51 1.05 19.76
CA GLN A 49 -1.51 0.46 20.67
C GLN A 49 -2.20 -0.76 20.06
N ILE A 50 -2.28 -0.85 18.72
CA ILE A 50 -2.89 -1.98 18.03
C ILE A 50 -1.82 -2.84 17.36
N GLY A 51 -0.94 -2.24 16.56
CA GLY A 51 0.15 -2.94 15.86
C GLY A 51 -0.31 -3.67 14.60
N GLY A 52 0.46 -4.70 14.23
CA GLY A 52 0.17 -5.53 13.05
C GLY A 52 -1.22 -6.14 13.10
N ARG A 53 -2.02 -5.88 12.08
CA ARG A 53 -3.48 -6.06 12.08
C ARG A 53 -4.01 -6.83 10.88
N LEU A 54 -3.37 -7.96 10.57
CA LEU A 54 -3.79 -8.82 9.45
C LEU A 54 -5.28 -9.16 9.56
N SER A 55 -5.96 -9.12 8.43
CA SER A 55 -7.41 -9.36 8.36
C SER A 55 -7.83 -10.63 9.10
N GLY A 56 -8.94 -10.56 9.85
CA GLY A 56 -9.41 -11.66 10.69
C GLY A 56 -8.71 -11.81 12.06
N SER A 57 -7.73 -10.96 12.38
CA SER A 57 -7.08 -10.90 13.71
C SER A 57 -7.91 -10.07 14.69
N VAL A 58 -7.56 -10.19 15.98
CA VAL A 58 -8.12 -9.32 17.04
C VAL A 58 -7.70 -7.86 16.81
N GLN A 59 -6.47 -7.64 16.38
CA GLN A 59 -5.94 -6.32 16.07
C GLN A 59 -6.69 -5.65 14.91
N ALA A 60 -7.03 -6.39 13.85
CA ALA A 60 -7.87 -5.86 12.78
C ALA A 60 -9.24 -5.40 13.29
N GLN A 61 -9.87 -6.16 14.21
CA GLN A 61 -11.12 -5.76 14.83
C GLN A 61 -10.95 -4.50 15.70
N GLN A 62 -9.87 -4.40 16.47
CA GLN A 62 -9.57 -3.20 17.27
C GLN A 62 -9.33 -1.98 16.37
N ALA A 63 -8.69 -2.14 15.21
CA ALA A 63 -8.50 -1.08 14.23
C ALA A 63 -9.84 -0.59 13.65
N VAL A 64 -10.76 -1.50 13.34
CA VAL A 64 -12.13 -1.17 12.92
C VAL A 64 -12.86 -0.33 13.98
N GLU A 65 -12.81 -0.77 15.24
CA GLU A 65 -13.47 -0.06 16.34
C GLU A 65 -12.85 1.33 16.60
N TYR A 66 -11.53 1.40 16.60
CA TYR A 66 -10.80 2.65 16.79
C TYR A 66 -11.09 3.66 15.69
N THR A 67 -10.90 3.28 14.43
CA THR A 67 -11.08 4.20 13.30
C THR A 67 -12.53 4.63 13.14
N LYS A 68 -13.50 3.74 13.41
CA LYS A 68 -14.91 4.13 13.49
C LYS A 68 -15.14 5.19 14.55
N ALA A 69 -14.61 5.02 15.76
CA ALA A 69 -14.76 5.99 16.85
C ALA A 69 -14.12 7.34 16.50
N GLN A 70 -12.96 7.34 15.81
CA GLN A 70 -12.35 8.59 15.34
C GLN A 70 -13.24 9.30 14.31
N LEU A 71 -13.77 8.58 13.31
CA LEU A 71 -14.69 9.15 12.32
C LEU A 71 -15.98 9.66 12.96
N ASP A 72 -16.55 8.94 13.92
CA ASP A 72 -17.72 9.42 14.71
C ASP A 72 -17.42 10.76 15.40
N SER A 73 -16.20 10.93 15.92
CA SER A 73 -15.78 12.15 16.63
C SER A 73 -15.64 13.39 15.73
N LEU A 74 -15.48 13.18 14.42
CA LEU A 74 -15.38 14.28 13.44
C LEU A 74 -16.72 14.95 13.15
N GLY A 75 -17.83 14.39 13.62
CA GLY A 75 -19.17 14.92 13.36
C GLY A 75 -19.50 14.92 11.88
N LEU A 76 -19.22 13.80 11.21
CA LEU A 76 -19.61 13.52 9.83
C LEU A 76 -21.13 13.24 9.78
N ASP A 77 -21.73 13.37 8.59
CA ASP A 77 -23.17 13.12 8.44
C ASP A 77 -23.54 11.66 8.67
N LYS A 78 -22.65 10.73 8.26
CA LYS A 78 -22.84 9.29 8.45
C LYS A 78 -21.50 8.61 8.72
N VAL A 79 -21.51 7.63 9.65
CA VAL A 79 -20.41 6.69 9.87
C VAL A 79 -20.98 5.31 10.09
N TRP A 80 -20.51 4.33 9.33
CA TRP A 80 -21.02 2.95 9.44
C TRP A 80 -19.94 1.91 9.14
N LEU A 81 -20.25 0.68 9.52
CA LEU A 81 -19.45 -0.50 9.19
C LEU A 81 -20.12 -1.29 8.06
N GLN A 82 -19.36 -1.63 7.03
CA GLN A 82 -19.82 -2.49 5.94
C GLN A 82 -19.25 -3.90 6.14
N PRO A 83 -20.08 -4.93 6.40
CA PRO A 83 -19.61 -6.26 6.68
C PRO A 83 -18.95 -6.92 5.46
N VAL A 84 -17.84 -7.60 5.69
CA VAL A 84 -17.10 -8.38 4.70
C VAL A 84 -16.55 -9.65 5.35
N MET A 85 -16.66 -10.79 4.65
CA MET A 85 -16.03 -12.04 5.07
C MET A 85 -14.58 -12.06 4.61
N VAL A 86 -13.65 -12.29 5.52
CA VAL A 86 -12.21 -12.25 5.25
C VAL A 86 -11.53 -13.56 5.64
N PRO A 87 -10.45 -13.96 4.96
CA PRO A 87 -9.66 -15.11 5.36
C PRO A 87 -9.00 -14.86 6.70
N LYS A 88 -8.84 -15.93 7.48
CA LYS A 88 -8.10 -15.89 8.73
C LYS A 88 -6.89 -16.81 8.62
N TRP A 89 -5.76 -16.24 8.29
CA TRP A 89 -4.47 -16.92 8.34
C TRP A 89 -3.72 -16.46 9.58
N VAL A 90 -3.03 -17.36 10.25
CA VAL A 90 -2.23 -17.07 11.44
C VAL A 90 -0.82 -17.61 11.26
N ARG A 91 0.18 -16.78 11.53
CA ARG A 91 1.61 -17.12 11.44
C ARG A 91 2.01 -18.15 12.48
N GLY A 92 1.54 -18.02 13.70
CA GLY A 92 1.90 -18.87 14.84
C GLY A 92 3.12 -18.35 15.58
N VAL A 93 3.97 -19.28 16.05
CA VAL A 93 5.20 -18.93 16.74
C VAL A 93 6.28 -18.48 15.76
N PRO A 94 7.26 -17.65 16.18
CA PRO A 94 8.34 -17.19 15.32
C PRO A 94 9.04 -18.33 14.58
N GLU A 95 9.35 -18.09 13.34
CA GLU A 95 10.03 -19.00 12.44
C GLU A 95 11.50 -19.15 12.83
N PHE A 96 12.08 -20.27 12.47
CA PHE A 96 13.50 -20.54 12.69
C PHE A 96 14.11 -21.22 11.48
N ALA A 97 15.29 -20.75 11.04
CA ALA A 97 16.02 -21.36 9.94
C ALA A 97 17.54 -21.30 10.13
N TYR A 98 18.19 -22.29 9.52
CA TYR A 98 19.65 -22.33 9.33
C TYR A 98 19.97 -23.11 8.07
N PHE A 99 21.13 -22.89 7.52
CA PHE A 99 21.72 -23.83 6.56
C PHE A 99 22.98 -24.49 7.12
N GLU A 100 23.22 -25.71 6.68
CA GLU A 100 24.34 -26.55 7.10
C GLU A 100 25.28 -26.76 5.90
N ASN A 101 26.47 -26.16 6.00
CA ASN A 101 27.49 -26.26 4.96
C ASN A 101 28.29 -27.58 5.07
N LYS A 102 28.53 -28.05 6.30
CA LYS A 102 29.13 -29.35 6.61
C LYS A 102 28.42 -29.92 7.84
N PRO A 103 28.42 -31.26 8.04
CA PRO A 103 27.79 -31.85 9.22
C PRO A 103 28.20 -31.17 10.52
N GLY A 104 27.21 -30.61 11.23
CA GLY A 104 27.40 -29.88 12.49
C GLY A 104 27.86 -28.42 12.37
N LEU A 105 28.12 -27.92 11.15
CA LEU A 105 28.48 -26.50 10.91
C LEU A 105 27.27 -25.75 10.33
N THR A 106 26.50 -25.12 11.21
CA THR A 106 25.27 -24.40 10.87
C THR A 106 25.46 -22.88 10.89
N THR A 107 24.70 -22.19 10.03
CA THR A 107 24.58 -20.73 10.00
C THR A 107 23.11 -20.36 10.05
N ASN A 108 22.70 -19.66 11.11
CA ASN A 108 21.32 -19.16 11.25
C ASN A 108 21.08 -18.01 10.28
N VAL A 109 19.86 -17.97 9.72
CA VAL A 109 19.42 -16.89 8.84
C VAL A 109 17.98 -16.48 9.19
N PRO A 110 17.68 -15.18 9.20
CA PRO A 110 16.33 -14.70 9.43
C PRO A 110 15.41 -15.10 8.27
N ILE A 111 14.24 -15.64 8.63
CA ILE A 111 13.15 -15.93 7.70
C ILE A 111 11.81 -15.50 8.29
N CYS A 112 10.80 -15.34 7.45
CA CYS A 112 9.39 -15.25 7.84
C CYS A 112 8.52 -16.08 6.88
N ALA A 113 7.47 -16.71 7.39
CA ALA A 113 6.52 -17.41 6.55
C ALA A 113 5.84 -16.45 5.57
N LEU A 114 5.63 -16.87 4.33
CA LEU A 114 4.82 -16.13 3.36
C LEU A 114 3.33 -16.25 3.72
N GLY A 115 2.59 -15.17 3.51
CA GLY A 115 1.16 -15.08 3.82
C GLY A 115 0.33 -16.07 3.00
N GLY A 116 -0.41 -16.93 3.70
CA GLY A 116 -1.15 -18.03 3.08
C GLY A 116 -0.38 -19.35 3.02
N SER A 117 0.90 -19.38 3.40
CA SER A 117 1.70 -20.60 3.46
C SER A 117 1.17 -21.63 4.48
N VAL A 118 1.53 -22.89 4.28
CA VAL A 118 1.25 -23.98 5.22
C VAL A 118 2.43 -24.21 6.19
N ALA A 119 2.17 -24.90 7.31
CA ALA A 119 3.22 -25.27 8.27
C ALA A 119 4.21 -26.28 7.68
N THR A 120 5.43 -26.28 8.19
CA THR A 120 6.36 -27.40 7.99
C THR A 120 5.91 -28.64 8.80
N PRO A 121 6.42 -29.84 8.53
CA PRO A 121 6.28 -30.97 9.46
C PRO A 121 6.70 -30.60 10.89
N THR A 122 6.18 -31.28 11.90
CA THR A 122 6.40 -30.96 13.32
C THR A 122 7.88 -30.80 13.70
N GLY A 123 8.76 -31.59 13.10
CA GLY A 123 10.22 -31.51 13.29
C GLY A 123 10.93 -30.45 12.46
N GLY A 124 10.21 -29.64 11.69
CA GLY A 124 10.76 -28.78 10.68
C GLY A 124 11.05 -29.52 9.35
N LEU A 125 11.52 -28.80 8.35
CA LEU A 125 11.89 -29.32 7.04
C LEU A 125 13.39 -29.13 6.81
N LYS A 126 14.11 -30.21 6.51
CA LYS A 126 15.55 -30.17 6.17
C LYS A 126 15.80 -30.91 4.87
N ALA A 127 16.34 -30.24 3.87
CA ALA A 127 16.67 -30.83 2.57
C ALA A 127 17.81 -30.07 1.88
N ASN A 128 18.37 -30.68 0.83
CA ASN A 128 19.29 -29.98 -0.08
C ASN A 128 18.56 -28.83 -0.77
N VAL A 129 19.32 -27.83 -1.21
CA VAL A 129 18.80 -26.63 -1.86
C VAL A 129 19.12 -26.64 -3.35
N VAL A 130 18.18 -26.16 -4.15
CA VAL A 130 18.41 -25.78 -5.54
C VAL A 130 18.06 -24.31 -5.73
N GLU A 131 19.05 -23.52 -6.16
CA GLU A 131 18.87 -22.08 -6.41
C GLU A 131 18.37 -21.87 -7.84
N VAL A 132 17.38 -20.98 -7.99
CA VAL A 132 16.80 -20.55 -9.26
C VAL A 132 16.61 -19.03 -9.27
N GLN A 133 16.58 -18.42 -10.46
CA GLN A 133 16.38 -16.98 -10.63
C GLN A 133 14.93 -16.64 -11.00
N GLY A 134 14.10 -17.62 -11.32
CA GLY A 134 12.70 -17.42 -11.66
C GLY A 134 11.95 -18.71 -11.85
N ILE A 135 10.65 -18.60 -12.06
CA ILE A 135 9.75 -19.75 -12.26
C ILE A 135 10.14 -20.52 -13.52
N GLU A 136 10.60 -19.84 -14.56
CA GLU A 136 11.03 -20.41 -15.82
C GLU A 136 12.24 -21.34 -15.70
N ASP A 137 13.01 -21.25 -14.64
CA ASP A 137 14.14 -22.15 -14.40
C ASP A 137 13.71 -23.54 -13.92
N LEU A 138 12.49 -23.65 -13.34
CA LEU A 138 11.96 -24.93 -12.89
C LEU A 138 11.77 -25.92 -14.04
N GLU A 139 11.24 -25.44 -15.17
CA GLU A 139 11.06 -26.27 -16.37
C GLU A 139 12.42 -26.71 -16.93
N LYS A 140 13.41 -25.80 -16.98
CA LYS A 140 14.76 -26.10 -17.49
C LYS A 140 15.47 -27.16 -16.64
N LEU A 141 15.27 -27.10 -15.31
CA LEU A 141 15.88 -28.09 -14.39
C LEU A 141 15.15 -29.41 -14.40
N GLY A 142 13.82 -29.38 -14.51
CA GLY A 142 12.98 -30.56 -14.47
C GLY A 142 12.91 -31.24 -13.09
N ARG A 143 12.02 -32.24 -12.99
CA ARG A 143 11.77 -33.00 -11.76
C ARG A 143 13.03 -33.60 -11.14
N ASP A 144 13.89 -34.17 -11.97
CA ASP A 144 15.13 -34.90 -11.54
C ASP A 144 16.06 -34.02 -10.69
N LYS A 145 16.07 -32.70 -10.91
CA LYS A 145 16.92 -31.76 -10.17
C LYS A 145 16.22 -31.12 -8.98
N ILE A 146 14.87 -31.15 -8.93
CA ILE A 146 14.05 -30.43 -7.94
C ILE A 146 13.45 -31.37 -6.91
N GLU A 147 13.03 -32.59 -7.31
CA GLU A 147 12.34 -33.53 -6.42
C GLU A 147 13.13 -33.79 -5.13
N GLY A 148 12.44 -33.69 -4.00
CA GLY A 148 13.02 -33.91 -2.67
C GLY A 148 13.91 -32.77 -2.15
N LYS A 149 13.95 -31.61 -2.82
CA LYS A 149 14.77 -30.45 -2.42
C LYS A 149 13.92 -29.28 -1.97
N ILE A 150 14.57 -28.28 -1.39
CA ILE A 150 14.02 -26.93 -1.18
C ILE A 150 14.45 -26.09 -2.38
N VAL A 151 13.47 -25.42 -3.01
CA VAL A 151 13.76 -24.46 -4.09
C VAL A 151 14.01 -23.10 -3.47
N PHE A 152 15.14 -22.50 -3.82
CA PHE A 152 15.51 -21.14 -3.39
C PHE A 152 15.39 -20.18 -4.58
N PHE A 153 14.32 -19.39 -4.61
CA PHE A 153 14.13 -18.31 -5.57
C PHE A 153 14.95 -17.10 -5.17
N ASN A 154 15.94 -16.72 -5.96
CA ASN A 154 16.92 -15.69 -5.59
C ASN A 154 16.99 -14.51 -6.58
N ARG A 155 15.96 -14.29 -7.41
CA ARG A 155 15.92 -13.11 -8.28
C ARG A 155 15.70 -11.85 -7.42
N PRO A 156 16.66 -10.89 -7.41
CA PRO A 156 16.52 -9.65 -6.68
C PRO A 156 15.56 -8.68 -7.39
N MET A 157 15.10 -7.65 -6.69
CA MET A 157 14.59 -6.43 -7.31
C MET A 157 15.71 -5.82 -8.18
N ASP A 158 15.36 -5.34 -9.38
CA ASP A 158 16.34 -4.74 -10.30
C ASP A 158 16.83 -3.37 -9.75
N PRO A 159 18.09 -3.25 -9.32
CA PRO A 159 18.60 -2.03 -8.71
C PRO A 159 18.83 -0.90 -9.73
N THR A 160 18.68 -1.16 -11.03
CA THR A 160 18.84 -0.14 -12.07
C THR A 160 17.56 0.66 -12.32
N LEU A 161 16.42 0.19 -11.80
CA LEU A 161 15.12 0.83 -11.96
C LEU A 161 14.92 1.91 -10.89
N ILE A 162 14.75 3.16 -11.33
CA ILE A 162 14.44 4.28 -10.44
C ILE A 162 13.04 4.12 -9.82
N ASN A 163 12.09 3.59 -10.57
CA ASN A 163 10.78 3.26 -10.05
C ASN A 163 10.86 1.94 -9.26
N THR A 164 10.79 2.02 -7.94
CA THR A 164 10.93 0.89 -7.04
C THR A 164 9.75 -0.10 -7.14
N PHE A 165 8.55 0.36 -7.46
CA PHE A 165 7.39 -0.52 -7.74
C PHE A 165 7.59 -1.33 -9.03
N SER A 166 8.24 -0.78 -10.05
CA SER A 166 8.61 -1.54 -11.25
C SER A 166 9.65 -2.62 -10.93
N ALA A 167 10.62 -2.31 -10.06
CA ALA A 167 11.60 -3.29 -9.59
C ALA A 167 10.93 -4.43 -8.79
N TYR A 168 9.98 -4.09 -7.92
CA TYR A 168 9.17 -5.07 -7.18
C TYR A 168 8.34 -5.95 -8.11
N SER A 169 7.60 -5.35 -9.06
CA SER A 169 6.79 -6.08 -10.02
C SER A 169 7.61 -7.06 -10.87
N GLY A 170 8.89 -6.76 -11.10
CA GLY A 170 9.83 -7.61 -11.83
C GLY A 170 10.23 -8.89 -11.12
N CYS A 171 9.91 -9.06 -9.82
CA CYS A 171 10.31 -10.24 -9.04
C CYS A 171 9.20 -10.83 -8.15
N VAL A 172 8.02 -10.23 -8.08
CA VAL A 172 6.93 -10.64 -7.16
C VAL A 172 6.33 -12.00 -7.49
N ASP A 173 6.38 -12.44 -8.76
CA ASP A 173 5.86 -13.73 -9.23
C ASP A 173 6.49 -14.91 -8.49
N GLN A 174 7.79 -14.86 -8.19
CA GLN A 174 8.49 -15.91 -7.45
C GLN A 174 7.97 -16.07 -6.01
N ARG A 175 7.52 -14.98 -5.38
CA ARG A 175 6.86 -15.02 -4.07
C ARG A 175 5.44 -15.55 -4.20
N TYR A 176 4.66 -14.99 -5.14
CA TYR A 176 3.24 -15.29 -5.24
C TYR A 176 2.97 -16.72 -5.70
N SER A 177 3.65 -17.18 -6.76
CA SER A 177 3.38 -18.47 -7.40
C SER A 177 4.47 -19.53 -7.17
N GLY A 178 5.63 -19.15 -6.62
CA GLY A 178 6.81 -20.01 -6.55
C GLY A 178 6.56 -21.36 -5.87
N ALA A 179 5.79 -21.39 -4.77
CA ALA A 179 5.48 -22.63 -4.05
C ALA A 179 4.56 -23.57 -4.86
N ALA A 180 3.53 -23.01 -5.50
CA ALA A 180 2.65 -23.79 -6.36
C ALA A 180 3.41 -24.40 -7.55
N GLU A 181 4.26 -23.59 -8.20
CA GLU A 181 5.02 -24.03 -9.35
C GLU A 181 6.13 -25.05 -8.99
N ALA A 182 6.90 -24.79 -7.92
CA ALA A 182 7.94 -25.73 -7.47
C ALA A 182 7.35 -27.08 -7.00
N GLY A 183 6.18 -27.06 -6.38
CA GLY A 183 5.45 -28.26 -5.94
C GLY A 183 5.16 -29.23 -7.10
N LYS A 184 4.86 -28.74 -8.30
CA LYS A 184 4.64 -29.55 -9.51
C LYS A 184 5.85 -30.42 -9.88
N TYR A 185 7.04 -29.99 -9.50
CA TYR A 185 8.31 -30.70 -9.73
C TYR A 185 8.77 -31.52 -8.52
N GLY A 186 7.95 -31.64 -7.47
CA GLY A 186 8.26 -32.44 -6.27
C GLY A 186 9.17 -31.74 -5.26
N ALA A 187 9.25 -30.42 -5.27
CA ALA A 187 9.91 -29.67 -4.21
C ALA A 187 9.25 -29.93 -2.84
N LEU A 188 10.03 -29.95 -1.77
CA LEU A 188 9.54 -30.13 -0.41
C LEU A 188 9.16 -28.82 0.28
N GLY A 189 9.70 -27.71 -0.17
CA GLY A 189 9.46 -26.37 0.33
C GLY A 189 10.13 -25.31 -0.51
N VAL A 190 9.82 -24.05 -0.23
CA VAL A 190 10.34 -22.90 -0.98
C VAL A 190 10.89 -21.86 -0.03
N ILE A 191 12.03 -21.29 -0.39
CA ILE A 191 12.61 -20.09 0.22
C ILE A 191 12.70 -19.03 -0.88
N VAL A 192 12.24 -17.82 -0.58
CA VAL A 192 12.22 -16.69 -1.52
C VAL A 192 13.05 -15.54 -0.96
N ARG A 193 13.94 -14.99 -1.76
CA ARG A 193 14.67 -13.77 -1.42
C ARG A 193 13.66 -12.65 -1.13
N SER A 194 13.82 -11.94 -0.03
CA SER A 194 13.01 -10.78 0.32
C SER A 194 13.08 -9.70 -0.75
N MET A 195 11.94 -9.06 -1.00
CA MET A 195 11.79 -8.03 -2.04
C MET A 195 12.11 -6.66 -1.47
N ASN A 196 13.42 -6.39 -1.38
CA ASN A 196 14.01 -5.20 -0.85
C ASN A 196 15.27 -4.85 -1.66
N LEU A 197 15.53 -3.58 -1.92
CA LEU A 197 16.77 -3.11 -2.54
C LEU A 197 17.90 -2.94 -1.53
N ARG A 198 17.55 -2.83 -0.25
CA ARG A 198 18.50 -2.75 0.85
C ARG A 198 19.03 -4.14 1.21
N LEU A 199 20.31 -4.18 1.60
CA LEU A 199 20.93 -5.40 2.09
C LEU A 199 20.89 -5.42 3.61
N ASP A 200 19.96 -6.19 4.19
CA ASP A 200 19.73 -6.28 5.62
C ASP A 200 19.28 -7.67 6.10
N ASP A 201 18.99 -7.80 7.38
CA ASP A 201 18.57 -9.05 8.02
C ASP A 201 17.06 -9.12 8.28
N TYR A 202 16.25 -8.24 7.67
CA TYR A 202 14.81 -8.20 7.83
C TYR A 202 14.14 -8.94 6.68
N PRO A 203 13.52 -10.13 6.92
CA PRO A 203 12.77 -10.82 5.88
C PRO A 203 11.42 -10.12 5.64
N HIS A 204 11.00 -10.07 4.36
CA HIS A 204 9.76 -9.45 3.92
C HIS A 204 8.74 -10.52 3.55
N THR A 205 7.61 -10.53 4.25
CA THR A 205 6.49 -11.42 3.95
C THR A 205 5.71 -10.97 2.71
N GLY A 206 4.49 -11.33 2.60
CA GLY A 206 3.53 -10.93 1.58
C GLY A 206 2.72 -12.12 1.09
N SER A 207 1.62 -11.82 0.42
CA SER A 207 0.67 -12.82 -0.05
C SER A 207 1.30 -13.79 -1.06
N MET A 208 0.92 -15.07 -0.93
CA MET A 208 1.19 -16.12 -1.89
C MET A 208 -0.06 -16.94 -2.18
N GLY A 209 -0.09 -17.57 -3.36
CA GLY A 209 -1.18 -18.44 -3.79
C GLY A 209 -0.72 -19.83 -4.16
N TYR A 210 -1.55 -20.82 -3.86
CA TYR A 210 -1.34 -22.19 -4.30
C TYR A 210 -2.13 -22.54 -5.58
N GLY A 211 -2.90 -21.59 -6.14
CA GLY A 211 -3.77 -21.88 -7.27
C GLY A 211 -4.70 -23.06 -6.97
N ASP A 212 -4.78 -24.01 -7.92
CA ASP A 212 -5.61 -25.22 -7.79
C ASP A 212 -4.92 -26.37 -7.03
N THR A 213 -3.75 -26.13 -6.40
CA THR A 213 -3.01 -27.17 -5.67
C THR A 213 -3.83 -27.68 -4.48
N PRO A 214 -4.13 -29.00 -4.40
CA PRO A 214 -4.86 -29.57 -3.28
C PRO A 214 -4.16 -29.30 -1.94
N VAL A 215 -4.94 -29.13 -0.87
CA VAL A 215 -4.40 -28.75 0.44
C VAL A 215 -3.31 -29.70 0.95
N ASN A 216 -3.48 -31.00 0.72
CA ASN A 216 -2.52 -32.05 1.12
C ASN A 216 -1.24 -32.11 0.26
N GLU A 217 -1.19 -31.37 -0.83
CA GLU A 217 -0.02 -31.28 -1.74
C GLU A 217 0.71 -29.94 -1.61
N ARG A 218 0.18 -29.01 -0.80
CA ARG A 218 0.78 -27.70 -0.57
C ARG A 218 2.08 -27.84 0.22
N ILE A 219 3.11 -27.15 -0.25
CA ILE A 219 4.43 -27.14 0.37
C ILE A 219 4.68 -25.82 1.13
N PRO A 220 5.42 -25.83 2.25
CA PRO A 220 5.71 -24.62 3.02
C PRO A 220 6.61 -23.66 2.24
N ALA A 221 6.36 -22.35 2.41
CA ALA A 221 7.11 -21.28 1.77
C ALA A 221 7.43 -20.16 2.77
N ALA A 222 8.66 -19.67 2.75
CA ALA A 222 9.14 -18.58 3.58
C ALA A 222 10.00 -17.61 2.78
N ALA A 223 10.02 -16.34 3.19
CA ALA A 223 11.02 -15.38 2.73
C ALA A 223 12.27 -15.46 3.59
N ILE A 224 13.45 -15.27 2.98
CA ILE A 224 14.73 -15.11 3.65
C ILE A 224 15.21 -13.67 3.49
N SER A 225 15.87 -13.10 4.50
CA SER A 225 16.45 -11.76 4.43
C SER A 225 17.41 -11.62 3.24
N THR A 226 17.60 -10.41 2.75
CA THR A 226 18.50 -10.15 1.60
C THR A 226 19.95 -10.55 1.89
N LYS A 227 20.46 -10.29 3.10
CA LYS A 227 21.78 -10.79 3.53
C LYS A 227 21.85 -12.31 3.65
N GLY A 228 20.79 -12.93 4.21
CA GLY A 228 20.67 -14.38 4.28
C GLY A 228 20.67 -15.02 2.91
N ALA A 229 19.99 -14.42 1.94
CA ALA A 229 19.96 -14.87 0.55
C ALA A 229 21.35 -14.80 -0.13
N GLU A 230 22.07 -13.69 0.03
CA GLU A 230 23.44 -13.55 -0.49
C GLU A 230 24.39 -14.60 0.13
N LEU A 231 24.27 -14.81 1.44
CA LEU A 231 25.11 -15.76 2.17
C LEU A 231 24.80 -17.21 1.71
N LEU A 232 23.53 -17.57 1.58
CA LEU A 232 23.12 -18.90 1.09
C LEU A 232 23.58 -19.13 -0.35
N SER A 233 23.36 -18.17 -1.25
CA SER A 233 23.80 -18.25 -2.66
C SER A 233 25.31 -18.41 -2.78
N THR A 234 26.08 -17.60 -2.04
CA THR A 234 27.54 -17.70 -2.02
C THR A 234 28.00 -19.08 -1.52
N THR A 235 27.35 -19.60 -0.49
CA THR A 235 27.67 -20.90 0.09
C THR A 235 27.35 -22.03 -0.90
N LEU A 236 26.21 -21.97 -1.61
CA LEU A 236 25.81 -22.95 -2.63
C LEU A 236 26.78 -23.01 -3.80
N LYS A 237 27.36 -21.86 -4.21
CA LYS A 237 28.40 -21.82 -5.27
C LYS A 237 29.69 -22.54 -4.84
N LEU A 238 30.01 -22.55 -3.56
CA LEU A 238 31.18 -23.24 -3.01
C LEU A 238 30.90 -24.69 -2.64
N ASN A 239 29.68 -25.01 -2.25
CA ASN A 239 29.25 -26.35 -1.86
C ASN A 239 27.78 -26.58 -2.28
N PRO A 240 27.55 -27.32 -3.38
CA PRO A 240 26.18 -27.59 -3.84
C PRO A 240 25.38 -28.55 -2.94
N ASP A 241 26.02 -29.20 -1.96
CA ASP A 241 25.38 -30.15 -1.04
C ASP A 241 24.85 -29.50 0.25
N VAL A 242 24.81 -28.17 0.31
CA VAL A 242 24.22 -27.42 1.44
C VAL A 242 22.80 -27.89 1.73
N LYS A 243 22.52 -28.14 3.00
CA LYS A 243 21.18 -28.43 3.48
C LYS A 243 20.60 -27.21 4.18
N PHE A 244 19.39 -26.85 3.82
CA PHE A 244 18.62 -25.82 4.50
C PHE A 244 17.58 -26.45 5.42
N TYR A 245 17.48 -25.94 6.64
CA TYR A 245 16.44 -26.32 7.61
C TYR A 245 15.60 -25.07 7.91
N PHE A 246 14.28 -25.25 7.90
CA PHE A 246 13.39 -24.25 8.45
C PHE A 246 12.17 -24.87 9.14
N LYS A 247 11.58 -24.08 10.06
CA LYS A 247 10.38 -24.44 10.78
C LYS A 247 9.46 -23.25 10.88
N GLN A 248 8.19 -23.47 10.51
CA GLN A 248 7.09 -22.52 10.60
C GLN A 248 5.80 -23.25 11.00
N ASN A 249 4.88 -22.53 11.68
CA ASN A 249 3.67 -23.13 12.26
C ASN A 249 2.37 -22.45 11.79
N CYS A 250 2.42 -21.74 10.67
CA CYS A 250 1.27 -21.01 10.14
C CYS A 250 0.08 -21.93 9.81
N LYS A 251 -1.12 -21.37 9.88
CA LYS A 251 -2.36 -22.09 9.63
C LYS A 251 -3.38 -21.19 8.95
N GLN A 252 -4.09 -21.75 7.98
CA GLN A 252 -5.34 -21.18 7.48
C GLN A 252 -6.48 -21.69 8.38
N LEU A 253 -7.27 -20.75 8.91
CA LEU A 253 -8.48 -21.01 9.68
C LEU A 253 -9.73 -20.70 8.83
N GLU A 254 -10.91 -20.91 9.39
CA GLU A 254 -12.16 -20.52 8.73
C GLU A 254 -12.26 -19.01 8.56
N ASP A 255 -12.90 -18.60 7.47
CA ASP A 255 -13.18 -17.18 7.21
C ASP A 255 -14.03 -16.59 8.34
N VAL A 256 -13.75 -15.33 8.68
CA VAL A 256 -14.47 -14.60 9.72
C VAL A 256 -15.05 -13.30 9.17
N GLN A 257 -16.09 -12.79 9.83
CA GLN A 257 -16.63 -11.48 9.49
C GLN A 257 -15.71 -10.39 10.03
N SER A 258 -15.43 -9.39 9.17
CA SER A 258 -14.79 -8.12 9.49
C SER A 258 -15.54 -6.98 8.79
N TYR A 259 -14.98 -5.78 8.68
CA TYR A 259 -15.70 -4.63 8.18
C TYR A 259 -14.78 -3.64 7.44
N ASN A 260 -15.28 -3.09 6.33
CA ASN A 260 -14.82 -1.78 5.88
C ASN A 260 -15.39 -0.72 6.83
N VAL A 261 -14.59 0.31 7.15
CA VAL A 261 -15.04 1.45 7.97
C VAL A 261 -15.29 2.63 7.03
N ILE A 262 -16.51 3.22 7.09
CA ILE A 262 -16.92 4.23 6.13
C ILE A 262 -17.45 5.45 6.85
N GLY A 263 -16.99 6.65 6.46
CA GLY A 263 -17.48 7.95 6.90
C GLY A 263 -17.87 8.83 5.71
N GLU A 264 -18.87 9.70 5.87
CA GLU A 264 -19.45 10.47 4.77
C GLU A 264 -19.82 11.90 5.20
N ILE A 265 -19.46 12.88 4.34
CA ILE A 265 -20.02 14.23 4.32
C ILE A 265 -20.93 14.31 3.09
N THR A 266 -22.22 14.58 3.30
CA THR A 266 -23.22 14.66 2.23
C THR A 266 -23.01 15.92 1.39
N GLY A 267 -23.00 15.78 0.08
CA GLY A 267 -22.83 16.91 -0.84
C GLY A 267 -23.97 17.89 -0.83
N ALA A 268 -23.66 19.20 -0.88
CA ALA A 268 -24.63 20.27 -0.82
C ALA A 268 -25.38 20.50 -2.16
N GLU A 269 -24.73 20.22 -3.31
CA GLU A 269 -25.31 20.48 -4.64
C GLU A 269 -25.61 19.17 -5.39
N TYR A 270 -24.72 18.17 -5.29
CA TYR A 270 -24.80 16.89 -6.00
C TYR A 270 -24.71 15.69 -5.03
N PRO A 271 -25.63 15.52 -4.10
CA PRO A 271 -25.50 14.51 -3.03
C PRO A 271 -25.49 13.05 -3.53
N ASN A 272 -25.92 12.82 -4.77
CA ASN A 272 -25.91 11.49 -5.37
C ASN A 272 -24.60 11.16 -6.13
N GLU A 273 -23.74 12.16 -6.36
CA GLU A 273 -22.40 11.95 -6.94
C GLU A 273 -21.41 11.75 -5.79
N ILE A 274 -20.73 10.60 -5.79
CA ILE A 274 -19.86 10.17 -4.69
C ILE A 274 -18.41 10.28 -5.12
N MET A 275 -17.61 10.92 -4.26
CA MET A 275 -16.17 10.94 -4.32
C MET A 275 -15.61 10.12 -3.15
N VAL A 276 -14.66 9.23 -3.42
CA VAL A 276 -14.06 8.36 -2.41
C VAL A 276 -12.61 8.75 -2.16
N VAL A 277 -12.19 8.74 -0.89
CA VAL A 277 -10.80 8.69 -0.49
C VAL A 277 -10.59 7.45 0.39
N GLY A 278 -9.47 6.76 0.28
CA GLY A 278 -9.27 5.52 1.04
C GLY A 278 -7.84 5.02 1.10
N GLY A 279 -7.69 3.95 1.84
CA GLY A 279 -6.54 3.11 2.01
C GLY A 279 -6.97 1.83 2.72
N HIS A 280 -6.10 0.81 2.83
CA HIS A 280 -6.49 -0.43 3.48
C HIS A 280 -6.16 -0.45 4.98
N LEU A 281 -7.10 -0.97 5.77
CA LEU A 281 -7.01 -0.93 7.23
C LEU A 281 -6.22 -2.10 7.80
N ASP A 282 -6.20 -3.24 7.13
CA ASP A 282 -5.35 -4.35 7.53
C ASP A 282 -3.88 -4.10 7.20
N SER A 283 -3.01 -4.88 7.76
CA SER A 283 -1.56 -4.87 7.49
C SER A 283 -0.99 -6.25 7.77
N TRP A 284 0.23 -6.52 7.29
CA TRP A 284 0.97 -7.70 7.76
C TRP A 284 1.27 -7.64 9.26
N ASP A 285 1.55 -8.80 9.83
CA ASP A 285 1.66 -9.05 11.26
C ASP A 285 3.11 -9.00 11.80
N LEU A 286 4.09 -8.68 10.95
CA LEU A 286 5.50 -8.60 11.35
C LEU A 286 5.86 -7.26 11.98
N GLY A 287 5.39 -6.16 11.40
CA GLY A 287 5.56 -4.80 11.87
C GLY A 287 4.26 -4.21 12.41
N ASP A 288 4.24 -2.89 12.57
CA ASP A 288 3.06 -2.15 13.02
C ASP A 288 2.10 -1.79 11.87
N GLY A 289 2.51 -2.00 10.62
CA GLY A 289 1.76 -1.59 9.43
C GLY A 289 1.58 -0.07 9.38
N SER A 290 2.65 0.68 9.66
CA SER A 290 2.60 2.13 9.76
C SER A 290 2.63 2.80 8.40
N HIS A 291 3.50 2.35 7.49
CA HIS A 291 3.53 2.79 6.11
C HIS A 291 2.51 2.04 5.25
N ASP A 292 2.31 0.74 5.52
CA ASP A 292 1.52 -0.19 4.72
C ASP A 292 0.36 -0.79 5.55
N ASP A 293 -0.86 -0.22 5.60
CA ASP A 293 -1.24 1.09 5.05
C ASP A 293 -1.93 1.96 6.11
N GLY A 294 -1.39 1.96 7.35
CA GLY A 294 -1.87 2.89 8.39
C GLY A 294 -1.77 4.35 7.92
N ALA A 295 -0.70 4.69 7.18
CA ALA A 295 -0.48 6.04 6.66
C ALA A 295 -1.59 6.47 5.72
N GLY A 296 -1.97 5.65 4.74
CA GLY A 296 -3.04 5.98 3.79
C GLY A 296 -4.40 6.06 4.46
N CYS A 297 -4.68 5.17 5.42
CA CYS A 297 -5.89 5.23 6.22
C CYS A 297 -6.04 6.58 6.93
N VAL A 298 -5.04 7.00 7.70
CA VAL A 298 -5.15 8.25 8.49
C VAL A 298 -5.09 9.50 7.62
N GLN A 299 -4.34 9.48 6.50
CA GLN A 299 -4.38 10.55 5.52
C GLN A 299 -5.77 10.71 4.92
N SER A 300 -6.42 9.62 4.55
CA SER A 300 -7.78 9.61 4.00
C SER A 300 -8.83 10.11 5.00
N MET A 301 -8.71 9.75 6.27
CA MET A 301 -9.56 10.28 7.35
C MET A 301 -9.35 11.80 7.51
N ASP A 302 -8.09 12.25 7.47
CA ASP A 302 -7.76 13.67 7.67
C ASP A 302 -8.21 14.55 6.49
N VAL A 303 -8.36 14.01 5.28
CA VAL A 303 -8.97 14.74 4.13
C VAL A 303 -10.34 15.32 4.50
N LEU A 304 -11.21 14.52 5.11
CA LEU A 304 -12.57 14.99 5.49
C LEU A 304 -12.50 16.08 6.56
N ARG A 305 -11.63 15.87 7.58
CA ARG A 305 -11.42 16.87 8.63
C ARG A 305 -10.86 18.18 8.05
N LEU A 306 -9.82 18.11 7.23
CA LEU A 306 -9.16 19.29 6.64
C LEU A 306 -10.13 20.14 5.83
N LEU A 307 -10.98 19.55 5.00
CA LEU A 307 -11.97 20.26 4.22
C LEU A 307 -13.00 20.93 5.14
N LYS A 308 -13.45 20.23 6.18
CA LYS A 308 -14.41 20.76 7.15
C LYS A 308 -13.80 21.93 7.96
N GLU A 309 -12.59 21.76 8.52
CA GLU A 309 -11.93 22.79 9.35
C GLU A 309 -11.54 24.04 8.55
N THR A 310 -11.26 23.89 7.26
CA THR A 310 -10.99 25.04 6.36
C THR A 310 -12.25 25.68 5.80
N GLY A 311 -13.43 25.25 6.28
CA GLY A 311 -14.72 25.84 5.93
C GLY A 311 -15.22 25.50 4.53
N TYR A 312 -14.63 24.50 3.88
CA TYR A 312 -15.10 24.04 2.58
C TYR A 312 -16.28 23.09 2.74
N GLN A 313 -17.39 23.43 2.11
CA GLN A 313 -18.56 22.56 2.03
C GLN A 313 -18.53 21.80 0.70
N PRO A 314 -18.36 20.47 0.71
CA PRO A 314 -18.35 19.70 -0.51
C PRO A 314 -19.65 19.83 -1.29
N LYS A 315 -19.55 19.99 -2.62
CA LYS A 315 -20.70 19.99 -3.53
C LYS A 315 -21.25 18.58 -3.73
N ARG A 316 -20.33 17.61 -3.83
CA ARG A 316 -20.60 16.18 -3.95
C ARG A 316 -20.42 15.48 -2.63
N THR A 317 -21.03 14.33 -2.49
CA THR A 317 -20.81 13.49 -1.30
C THR A 317 -19.37 13.01 -1.27
N LEU A 318 -18.66 13.36 -0.20
CA LEU A 318 -17.29 12.93 0.06
C LEU A 318 -17.29 11.80 1.08
N ARG A 319 -16.72 10.67 0.71
CA ARG A 319 -16.70 9.45 1.50
C ARG A 319 -15.27 8.98 1.75
N VAL A 320 -14.91 8.71 3.01
CA VAL A 320 -13.72 7.95 3.35
C VAL A 320 -14.10 6.48 3.48
N VAL A 321 -13.26 5.61 2.92
CA VAL A 321 -13.41 4.15 3.03
C VAL A 321 -12.08 3.57 3.46
N LEU A 322 -12.05 2.92 4.63
CA LEU A 322 -10.91 2.15 5.09
C LEU A 322 -11.21 0.69 4.77
N PHE A 323 -10.55 0.18 3.74
CA PHE A 323 -10.80 -1.13 3.18
C PHE A 323 -10.19 -2.23 4.06
N MET A 324 -10.85 -3.36 4.16
CA MET A 324 -10.37 -4.50 4.93
C MET A 324 -9.97 -5.65 4.01
N ASN A 325 -8.80 -6.25 4.25
CA ASN A 325 -8.32 -7.41 3.53
C ASN A 325 -7.73 -7.11 2.13
N GLU A 326 -6.96 -6.05 2.00
CA GLU A 326 -6.13 -5.84 0.81
C GLU A 326 -5.01 -6.88 0.75
N GLU A 327 -4.24 -7.00 1.83
CA GLU A 327 -2.98 -7.73 1.96
C GLU A 327 -3.04 -9.21 1.51
N ASN A 328 -4.18 -9.86 1.76
CA ASN A 328 -4.31 -11.28 1.45
C ASN A 328 -5.68 -11.66 0.86
N GLY A 329 -6.33 -10.75 0.10
CA GLY A 329 -7.59 -11.16 -0.50
C GLY A 329 -8.39 -10.15 -1.29
N MET A 330 -8.15 -8.85 -1.18
CA MET A 330 -8.89 -7.78 -1.88
C MET A 330 -10.41 -7.79 -1.63
N ARG A 331 -10.86 -8.40 -0.52
CA ARG A 331 -12.30 -8.63 -0.31
C ARG A 331 -13.04 -7.35 0.07
N GLY A 332 -12.37 -6.41 0.77
CA GLY A 332 -12.96 -5.13 1.17
C GLY A 332 -13.30 -4.25 -0.01
N GLY A 333 -12.33 -4.00 -0.89
CA GLY A 333 -12.52 -3.21 -2.11
C GLY A 333 -13.57 -3.83 -3.04
N ASN A 334 -13.49 -5.16 -3.27
CA ASN A 334 -14.47 -5.89 -4.06
C ASN A 334 -15.89 -5.80 -3.45
N LYS A 335 -16.02 -5.94 -2.11
CA LYS A 335 -17.30 -5.83 -1.42
C LYS A 335 -17.88 -4.43 -1.49
N TYR A 336 -17.04 -3.42 -1.34
CA TYR A 336 -17.49 -2.03 -1.48
C TYR A 336 -18.06 -1.77 -2.88
N ALA A 337 -17.33 -2.16 -3.92
CA ALA A 337 -17.76 -2.00 -5.31
C ALA A 337 -19.04 -2.83 -5.63
N GLU A 338 -19.16 -4.06 -5.10
CA GLU A 338 -20.38 -4.88 -5.23
C GLU A 338 -21.60 -4.15 -4.66
N VAL A 339 -21.48 -3.62 -3.42
CA VAL A 339 -22.58 -2.92 -2.75
C VAL A 339 -22.93 -1.61 -3.48
N ALA A 340 -21.91 -0.87 -3.96
CA ALA A 340 -22.12 0.33 -4.75
C ALA A 340 -22.95 0.06 -6.02
N ARG A 341 -22.57 -0.97 -6.77
CA ARG A 341 -23.32 -1.39 -7.97
C ARG A 341 -24.76 -1.83 -7.64
N ASN A 342 -24.94 -2.62 -6.59
CA ASN A 342 -26.25 -3.11 -6.18
C ASN A 342 -27.21 -1.98 -5.74
N LYS A 343 -26.65 -0.88 -5.21
CA LYS A 343 -27.41 0.32 -4.83
C LYS A 343 -27.52 1.34 -5.95
N ASN A 344 -26.91 1.10 -7.11
CA ASN A 344 -26.78 2.05 -8.22
C ASN A 344 -26.15 3.39 -7.74
N GLU A 345 -25.16 3.34 -6.85
CA GLU A 345 -24.45 4.53 -6.39
C GLU A 345 -23.57 5.08 -7.54
N GLN A 346 -23.61 6.40 -7.74
CA GLN A 346 -22.85 7.06 -8.79
C GLN A 346 -21.49 7.55 -8.24
N HIS A 347 -20.46 6.77 -8.43
CA HIS A 347 -19.09 7.19 -8.10
C HIS A 347 -18.48 7.95 -9.28
N VAL A 348 -17.96 9.15 -9.03
CA VAL A 348 -17.36 10.02 -10.05
C VAL A 348 -15.84 10.12 -9.91
N PHE A 349 -15.33 9.94 -8.69
CA PHE A 349 -13.91 10.03 -8.36
C PHE A 349 -13.54 9.08 -7.22
N ALA A 350 -12.36 8.50 -7.27
CA ALA A 350 -11.75 7.85 -6.12
C ALA A 350 -10.24 8.09 -6.07
N LEU A 351 -9.70 8.29 -4.87
CA LEU A 351 -8.29 8.52 -4.59
C LEU A 351 -7.84 7.58 -3.47
N GLU A 352 -6.79 6.82 -3.71
CA GLU A 352 -6.18 5.92 -2.74
C GLU A 352 -4.78 6.36 -2.38
N SER A 353 -4.41 6.21 -1.11
CA SER A 353 -3.05 6.33 -0.64
C SER A 353 -2.62 4.96 -0.11
N ASP A 354 -1.69 4.32 -0.82
CA ASP A 354 -1.12 3.00 -0.50
C ASP A 354 0.30 2.93 -1.11
N SER A 355 1.17 3.77 -0.59
CA SER A 355 2.59 3.82 -0.98
C SER A 355 3.44 4.41 0.14
N GLY A 356 2.92 4.37 1.38
CA GLY A 356 3.56 4.85 2.59
C GLY A 356 3.40 6.34 2.87
N GLY A 357 3.67 6.72 4.11
CA GLY A 357 3.59 8.09 4.61
C GLY A 357 4.83 8.94 4.31
N PHE A 358 5.48 8.75 3.15
CA PHE A 358 6.65 9.52 2.73
C PHE A 358 6.26 10.84 2.08
N THR A 359 7.27 11.70 1.79
CA THR A 359 7.05 13.01 1.17
C THR A 359 6.23 12.89 -0.12
N PRO A 360 5.04 13.50 -0.22
CA PRO A 360 4.22 13.44 -1.41
C PRO A 360 4.93 14.10 -2.60
N ARG A 361 4.76 13.54 -3.81
CA ARG A 361 5.34 14.04 -5.05
C ARG A 361 4.29 14.31 -6.13
N GLY A 362 3.11 13.74 -6.01
CA GLY A 362 2.04 13.92 -6.98
C GLY A 362 1.01 12.81 -6.99
N PHE A 363 0.47 12.57 -8.18
CA PHE A 363 -0.61 11.61 -8.40
C PHE A 363 -0.37 10.78 -9.66
N SER A 364 -0.79 9.53 -9.63
CA SER A 364 -1.10 8.76 -10.82
C SER A 364 -2.60 8.88 -11.10
N ILE A 365 -2.99 8.87 -12.38
CA ILE A 365 -4.34 9.20 -12.80
C ILE A 365 -4.79 8.16 -13.83
N ASP A 366 -5.79 7.38 -13.49
CA ASP A 366 -6.45 6.42 -14.40
C ASP A 366 -7.83 6.96 -14.80
N ALA A 367 -7.87 7.68 -15.91
CA ALA A 367 -9.04 8.41 -16.37
C ALA A 367 -9.01 8.59 -17.90
N SER A 368 -10.05 9.25 -18.47
CA SER A 368 -10.03 9.68 -19.86
C SER A 368 -8.92 10.73 -20.11
N PRO A 369 -8.39 10.83 -21.33
CA PRO A 369 -7.36 11.83 -21.65
C PRO A 369 -7.76 13.26 -21.29
N GLU A 370 -9.04 13.60 -21.40
CA GLU A 370 -9.57 14.92 -21.07
C GLU A 370 -9.48 15.17 -19.55
N ASN A 371 -9.85 14.20 -18.72
CA ASN A 371 -9.73 14.29 -17.27
C ASN A 371 -8.27 14.33 -16.83
N VAL A 372 -7.40 13.51 -17.43
CA VAL A 372 -5.95 13.55 -17.17
C VAL A 372 -5.41 14.96 -17.47
N LYS A 373 -5.76 15.53 -18.62
CA LYS A 373 -5.33 16.89 -19.01
C LYS A 373 -5.88 17.96 -18.07
N GLN A 374 -7.13 17.83 -17.60
CA GLN A 374 -7.71 18.75 -16.63
C GLN A 374 -6.89 18.75 -15.34
N ILE A 375 -6.61 17.58 -14.78
CA ILE A 375 -5.85 17.44 -13.52
C ILE A 375 -4.42 17.93 -13.70
N GLN A 376 -3.77 17.62 -14.82
CA GLN A 376 -2.44 18.13 -15.15
C GLN A 376 -2.42 19.66 -15.27
N GLY A 377 -3.53 20.29 -15.68
CA GLY A 377 -3.69 21.73 -15.75
C GLY A 377 -3.66 22.44 -14.41
N TRP A 378 -3.83 21.73 -13.31
CA TRP A 378 -3.73 22.27 -11.95
C TRP A 378 -2.32 22.22 -11.36
N ARG A 379 -1.33 21.75 -12.08
CA ARG A 379 0.06 21.58 -11.61
C ARG A 379 0.61 22.84 -10.93
N ASP A 380 0.38 24.01 -11.49
CA ASP A 380 0.92 25.27 -10.96
C ASP A 380 0.39 25.59 -9.56
N LEU A 381 -0.83 25.13 -9.21
CA LEU A 381 -1.40 25.28 -7.88
C LEU A 381 -0.67 24.40 -6.83
N PHE A 382 -0.06 23.31 -7.26
CA PHE A 382 0.66 22.36 -6.43
C PHE A 382 2.18 22.59 -6.38
N GLU A 383 2.73 23.36 -7.32
CA GLU A 383 4.17 23.63 -7.42
C GLU A 383 4.76 24.24 -6.14
N PRO A 384 4.08 25.20 -5.43
CA PRO A 384 4.58 25.75 -4.16
C PRO A 384 4.77 24.69 -3.06
N TYR A 385 4.14 23.53 -3.17
CA TYR A 385 4.18 22.42 -2.22
C TYR A 385 5.08 21.28 -2.71
N LEU A 386 5.85 21.47 -3.79
CA LEU A 386 6.77 20.51 -4.41
C LEU A 386 6.07 19.25 -4.95
N ILE A 387 4.79 19.38 -5.31
CA ILE A 387 4.00 18.35 -5.99
C ILE A 387 4.07 18.59 -7.48
N HIS A 388 4.73 17.70 -8.20
CA HIS A 388 5.07 17.91 -9.61
C HIS A 388 4.82 16.68 -10.51
N MET A 389 4.53 15.53 -9.93
CA MET A 389 4.25 14.29 -10.65
C MET A 389 2.75 14.17 -10.92
N PHE A 390 2.34 14.29 -12.19
CA PHE A 390 0.97 14.09 -12.65
C PHE A 390 1.02 13.23 -13.90
N TYR A 391 1.03 11.91 -13.71
CA TYR A 391 1.19 10.99 -14.81
C TYR A 391 -0.03 10.08 -15.00
N GLU A 392 -0.25 9.71 -16.26
CA GLU A 392 -1.32 8.83 -16.67
C GLU A 392 -1.01 7.37 -16.26
N GLY A 393 -2.03 6.66 -15.78
CA GLY A 393 -2.00 5.24 -15.47
C GLY A 393 -1.75 4.95 -13.99
N GLY A 394 -2.41 3.89 -13.54
CA GLY A 394 -2.39 3.42 -12.16
C GLY A 394 -3.24 4.28 -11.22
N SER A 395 -3.79 3.64 -10.21
CA SER A 395 -4.56 4.30 -9.15
C SER A 395 -4.24 3.62 -7.81
N GLY A 396 -5.16 2.84 -7.27
CA GLY A 396 -4.99 2.02 -6.09
C GLY A 396 -5.68 0.67 -6.26
N ALA A 397 -5.30 -0.29 -5.43
CA ALA A 397 -5.79 -1.66 -5.52
C ALA A 397 -7.26 -1.77 -5.09
N ASP A 398 -7.60 -1.14 -3.96
CA ASP A 398 -8.94 -1.23 -3.37
C ASP A 398 -10.01 -0.43 -4.12
N ILE A 399 -9.63 0.69 -4.74
CA ILE A 399 -10.55 1.49 -5.56
C ILE A 399 -10.67 0.97 -6.99
N GLY A 400 -9.73 0.14 -7.46
CA GLY A 400 -9.76 -0.45 -8.80
C GLY A 400 -11.08 -1.10 -9.19
N PRO A 401 -11.72 -1.91 -8.31
CA PRO A 401 -13.02 -2.53 -8.57
C PRO A 401 -14.18 -1.57 -8.79
N LEU A 402 -14.05 -0.29 -8.41
CA LEU A 402 -15.06 0.77 -8.64
C LEU A 402 -15.06 1.29 -10.08
N LYS A 403 -14.01 1.02 -10.87
CA LYS A 403 -13.82 1.62 -12.18
C LYS A 403 -15.02 1.41 -13.09
N GLU A 404 -15.64 2.50 -13.51
CA GLU A 404 -16.70 2.57 -14.52
C GLU A 404 -16.35 3.61 -15.59
N GLU A 405 -17.06 3.57 -16.72
CA GLU A 405 -16.86 4.53 -17.81
C GLU A 405 -17.10 5.97 -17.33
N GLY A 406 -16.12 6.84 -17.51
CA GLY A 406 -16.17 8.25 -17.12
C GLY A 406 -15.72 8.55 -15.69
N MET A 407 -15.46 7.53 -14.88
CA MET A 407 -14.92 7.70 -13.54
C MET A 407 -13.42 8.04 -13.58
N VAL A 408 -12.98 8.87 -12.65
CA VAL A 408 -11.57 9.20 -12.42
C VAL A 408 -11.07 8.44 -11.21
N LEU A 409 -10.07 7.60 -11.40
CA LEU A 409 -9.31 6.97 -10.32
C LEU A 409 -7.93 7.62 -10.21
N ALA A 410 -7.46 7.85 -8.98
CA ALA A 410 -6.16 8.42 -8.72
C ALA A 410 -5.45 7.70 -7.56
N GLY A 411 -4.13 7.73 -7.57
CA GLY A 411 -3.30 7.27 -6.45
C GLY A 411 -2.38 8.38 -5.98
N LEU A 412 -2.27 8.60 -4.67
CA LEU A 412 -1.23 9.47 -4.12
C LEU A 412 0.13 8.82 -4.40
N ARG A 413 1.09 9.61 -4.88
CA ARG A 413 2.45 9.13 -5.17
C ARG A 413 3.47 9.90 -4.34
N PRO A 414 3.93 9.31 -3.24
CA PRO A 414 5.05 9.85 -2.47
C PRO A 414 6.39 9.48 -3.11
N ASP A 415 7.48 9.89 -2.47
CA ASP A 415 8.83 9.41 -2.74
C ASP A 415 8.95 7.96 -2.26
N THR A 416 9.05 7.01 -3.17
CA THR A 416 9.01 5.57 -2.88
C THR A 416 10.38 4.93 -2.69
N GLN A 417 11.47 5.72 -2.66
CA GLN A 417 12.83 5.16 -2.60
C GLN A 417 13.10 4.33 -1.33
N ARG A 418 12.39 4.64 -0.24
CA ARG A 418 12.51 3.94 1.05
C ARG A 418 11.34 3.01 1.36
N TYR A 419 10.28 2.97 0.51
CA TYR A 419 9.08 2.19 0.78
C TYR A 419 9.40 0.71 0.97
N PHE A 420 10.17 0.13 0.05
CA PHE A 420 10.54 -1.28 0.10
C PHE A 420 11.59 -1.63 1.16
N ASP A 421 12.15 -0.65 1.88
CA ASP A 421 12.94 -0.91 3.09
C ASP A 421 12.05 -1.39 4.26
N HIS A 422 10.75 -1.07 4.21
CA HIS A 422 9.78 -1.31 5.28
C HIS A 422 8.61 -2.22 4.86
N HIS A 423 8.19 -2.13 3.60
CA HIS A 423 7.06 -2.86 3.03
C HIS A 423 7.09 -4.35 3.39
N HIS A 424 6.07 -4.82 4.13
CA HIS A 424 5.90 -6.21 4.57
C HIS A 424 6.98 -6.75 5.52
N ALA A 425 7.70 -5.91 6.23
CA ALA A 425 8.78 -6.29 7.14
C ALA A 425 8.51 -5.83 8.58
N GLU A 426 9.25 -6.37 9.54
CA GLU A 426 9.17 -5.94 10.94
C GLU A 426 9.65 -4.50 11.16
N THR A 427 10.27 -3.88 10.16
CA THR A 427 10.69 -2.48 10.17
C THR A 427 9.60 -1.50 9.75
N ASP A 428 8.41 -1.97 9.36
CA ASP A 428 7.27 -1.08 9.14
C ASP A 428 6.64 -0.66 10.46
N THR A 429 7.31 0.28 11.12
CA THR A 429 6.96 0.78 12.46
C THR A 429 6.77 2.29 12.47
N PHE A 430 6.07 2.77 13.49
CA PHE A 430 5.74 4.19 13.66
C PHE A 430 6.98 5.11 13.68
N GLU A 431 8.12 4.65 14.23
CA GLU A 431 9.36 5.41 14.31
C GLU A 431 9.95 5.77 12.94
N HIS A 432 9.57 5.05 11.89
CA HIS A 432 10.00 5.31 10.52
C HIS A 432 9.11 6.32 9.79
N VAL A 433 7.96 6.70 10.37
CA VAL A 433 7.05 7.69 9.78
C VAL A 433 7.40 9.10 10.25
N ASN A 434 7.66 9.98 9.31
CA ASN A 434 7.87 11.40 9.59
C ASN A 434 6.54 12.14 9.67
N LYS A 435 6.26 12.77 10.83
CA LYS A 435 5.01 13.52 11.03
C LYS A 435 4.71 14.50 9.91
N ARG A 436 5.71 15.31 9.53
CA ARG A 436 5.51 16.36 8.52
C ARG A 436 5.22 15.78 7.14
N GLU A 437 5.90 14.70 6.76
CA GLU A 437 5.67 14.03 5.47
C GLU A 437 4.25 13.44 5.41
N LEU A 438 3.80 12.81 6.48
CA LEU A 438 2.46 12.24 6.60
C LEU A 438 1.36 13.29 6.46
N GLU A 439 1.48 14.42 7.20
CA GLU A 439 0.51 15.51 7.15
C GLU A 439 0.51 16.23 5.79
N LEU A 440 1.68 16.35 5.14
CA LEU A 440 1.76 16.84 3.76
C LEU A 440 1.01 15.93 2.78
N GLY A 441 1.04 14.61 2.99
CA GLY A 441 0.27 13.65 2.20
C GLY A 441 -1.23 13.91 2.30
N ALA A 442 -1.76 14.04 3.51
CA ALA A 442 -3.17 14.37 3.75
C ALA A 442 -3.58 15.70 3.08
N ALA A 443 -2.75 16.75 3.24
CA ALA A 443 -3.01 18.05 2.61
C ALA A 443 -3.02 17.96 1.07
N THR A 444 -2.10 17.18 0.50
CA THR A 444 -2.01 16.96 -0.95
C THR A 444 -3.27 16.27 -1.47
N MET A 445 -3.73 15.22 -0.79
CA MET A 445 -4.99 14.53 -1.13
C MET A 445 -6.19 15.46 -1.01
N ALA A 446 -6.33 16.20 0.11
CA ALA A 446 -7.44 17.13 0.32
C ALA A 446 -7.48 18.21 -0.75
N SER A 447 -6.33 18.70 -1.20
CA SER A 447 -6.24 19.73 -2.25
C SER A 447 -6.72 19.22 -3.60
N LEU A 448 -6.39 17.96 -3.98
CA LEU A 448 -6.92 17.36 -5.20
C LEU A 448 -8.42 17.13 -5.11
N VAL A 449 -8.90 16.60 -3.97
CA VAL A 449 -10.33 16.37 -3.71
C VAL A 449 -11.10 17.68 -3.84
N TYR A 450 -10.60 18.77 -3.25
CA TYR A 450 -11.17 20.11 -3.38
C TYR A 450 -11.33 20.54 -4.84
N LEU A 451 -10.26 20.40 -5.64
CA LEU A 451 -10.28 20.82 -7.06
C LEU A 451 -11.26 19.95 -7.90
N ILE A 452 -11.26 18.65 -7.69
CA ILE A 452 -12.19 17.73 -8.36
C ILE A 452 -13.64 18.07 -7.98
N ASP A 453 -13.92 18.33 -6.69
CA ASP A 453 -15.26 18.67 -6.25
C ASP A 453 -15.74 20.02 -6.80
N LYS A 454 -14.85 21.02 -6.79
CA LYS A 454 -15.16 22.37 -7.27
C LYS A 454 -15.45 22.40 -8.77
N TYR A 455 -14.64 21.74 -9.60
CA TYR A 455 -14.68 21.82 -11.06
C TYR A 455 -15.42 20.64 -11.71
N GLY A 456 -15.62 19.56 -11.01
CA GLY A 456 -16.19 18.30 -11.54
C GLY A 456 -15.22 17.54 -12.43
N THR A 457 -15.62 16.33 -12.80
CA THR A 457 -14.97 15.52 -13.83
C THR A 457 -15.61 15.79 -15.18
N ILE A 458 -14.82 15.65 -16.27
CA ILE A 458 -15.35 15.80 -17.63
C ILE A 458 -16.05 14.51 -18.03
N PRO A 459 -17.37 14.54 -18.31
CA PRO A 459 -18.09 13.37 -18.75
C PRO A 459 -17.56 12.84 -20.11
N THR A 460 -17.29 11.56 -20.19
CA THR A 460 -16.98 10.91 -21.48
C THR A 460 -18.21 11.00 -22.40
N LYS A 461 -18.04 11.56 -23.60
CA LYS A 461 -19.10 11.54 -24.60
C LYS A 461 -19.40 10.10 -24.97
N LYS A 462 -20.62 9.60 -24.67
CA LYS A 462 -21.09 8.35 -25.24
C LYS A 462 -21.02 8.48 -26.75
N ILE A 463 -20.07 7.79 -27.38
CA ILE A 463 -20.12 7.58 -28.83
C ILE A 463 -21.35 6.71 -29.06
N LYS A 464 -22.46 7.32 -29.49
CA LYS A 464 -23.59 6.58 -29.96
C LYS A 464 -23.13 5.81 -31.20
N GLY A 465 -22.85 4.50 -31.05
CA GLY A 465 -22.69 3.58 -32.14
C GLY A 465 -24.02 3.33 -32.86
#